data_581e64050852707d08a0b296513fbbb7
#
_entry.id   581e64050852707d08a0b296513fbbb7
#
_cell.length_a   1.000
_cell.length_b   1.000
_cell.length_c   1.000
_cell.angle_alpha   90.00
_cell.angle_beta   90.00
_cell.angle_gamma   90.00
#
_symmetry.space_group_name_H-M   'P 1'
#
loop_
_entity.id
_entity.type
_entity.pdbx_description
1 polymer ?
#
loop_
_entity_poly.entity_id
_entity_poly.type
_entity_poly.pdbx_seq_one_letter_code
_entity_poly.pdbx_strand_id
1 'polypeptide(L)'
;MLRRKKTKPMAAMTPEQQALIQRIQSLVTDQSDVREVSMFGGRAIMVNDKMIVSAGKAADLLVRVDADQHDALLSEPGAAQAEMGAGRRMGPGWITVSSEAIADDECLSFWVDAAMSYNKAVTRANQN
;
A
#
# COMPACT_ATOMS: atom_id res chain seq x y z
N MET A 1 -7.27 -35.33 13.72
CA MET A 1 -7.03 -34.74 13.52
C MET A 1 -6.73 -33.94 13.42
N LEU A 2 -6.78 -33.70 13.34
CA LEU A 2 -6.54 -32.84 13.16
C LEU A 2 -6.24 -31.94 13.03
N ARG A 3 -6.28 -31.72 13.08
CA ARG A 3 -6.04 -30.79 12.88
C ARG A 3 -5.48 -29.97 12.72
N ARG A 4 -5.50 -29.53 12.47
CA ARG A 4 -4.95 -28.69 12.11
C ARG A 4 -4.70 -27.71 12.28
N LYS A 5 -4.68 -27.33 12.27
CA LYS A 5 -4.46 -26.38 12.26
C LYS A 5 -4.12 -25.52 12.42
N LYS A 6 -4.18 -25.17 12.46
CA LYS A 6 -3.85 -24.36 12.39
C LYS A 6 -3.44 -23.53 12.68
N THR A 7 -3.60 -23.23 12.73
CA THR A 7 -3.21 -22.34 12.99
C THR A 7 -2.77 -21.44 12.73
N LYS A 8 -3.21 -20.69 12.74
CA LYS A 8 -2.77 -19.67 12.38
C LYS A 8 -2.44 -18.61 12.78
N PRO A 9 -2.49 -18.45 12.55
CA PRO A 9 -1.64 -17.47 13.09
C PRO A 9 -2.17 -16.08 12.92
N MET A 10 -1.60 -15.22 13.69
CA MET A 10 -1.95 -13.84 13.72
C MET A 10 -1.72 -13.13 12.42
N ALA A 11 -0.85 -13.71 11.62
CA ALA A 11 -0.51 -13.08 10.35
C ALA A 11 -1.51 -13.39 9.25
N ALA A 12 -2.57 -14.10 9.57
CA ALA A 12 -3.56 -14.45 8.57
C ALA A 12 -4.24 -13.21 8.02
N MET A 13 -4.22 -13.07 6.71
CA MET A 13 -4.86 -11.96 6.04
C MET A 13 -6.35 -12.24 5.84
N THR A 14 -7.15 -11.17 5.80
CA THR A 14 -8.53 -11.32 5.39
C THR A 14 -8.57 -11.62 3.89
N PRO A 15 -9.64 -12.26 3.40
CA PRO A 15 -9.74 -12.51 1.96
C PRO A 15 -9.69 -11.23 1.12
N GLU A 16 -10.27 -10.16 1.62
CA GLU A 16 -10.26 -8.87 0.92
C GLU A 16 -8.85 -8.31 0.84
N GLN A 17 -8.10 -8.42 1.93
CA GLN A 17 -6.72 -7.96 1.96
C GLN A 17 -5.85 -8.76 0.98
N GLN A 18 -6.03 -10.07 0.97
CA GLN A 18 -5.27 -10.94 0.09
C GLN A 18 -5.57 -10.65 -1.38
N ALA A 19 -6.84 -10.43 -1.71
CA ALA A 19 -7.24 -10.09 -3.06
C ALA A 19 -6.61 -8.77 -3.50
N LEU A 20 -6.59 -7.78 -2.61
CA LEU A 20 -5.99 -6.49 -2.92
C LEU A 20 -4.49 -6.65 -3.18
N ILE A 21 -3.81 -7.44 -2.36
CA ILE A 21 -2.37 -7.68 -2.55
C ILE A 21 -2.10 -8.30 -3.91
N GLN A 22 -2.92 -9.26 -4.32
CA GLN A 22 -2.73 -9.91 -5.62
C GLN A 22 -2.91 -8.91 -6.76
N ARG A 23 -3.89 -8.00 -6.64
CA ARG A 23 -4.09 -6.95 -7.63
C ARG A 23 -2.89 -6.02 -7.72
N ILE A 24 -2.34 -5.64 -6.56
CA ILE A 24 -1.16 -4.77 -6.51
C ILE A 24 0.03 -5.48 -7.15
N GLN A 25 0.25 -6.74 -6.80
CA GLN A 25 1.38 -7.50 -7.34
C GLN A 25 1.31 -7.59 -8.87
N SER A 26 0.11 -7.70 -9.41
CA SER A 26 -0.07 -7.72 -10.87
C SER A 26 0.38 -6.41 -11.52
N LEU A 27 0.25 -5.30 -10.80
CA LEU A 27 0.61 -3.99 -11.34
C LEU A 27 2.11 -3.71 -11.28
N VAL A 28 2.87 -4.50 -10.52
CA VAL A 28 4.30 -4.28 -10.37
C VAL A 28 5.13 -5.49 -10.84
N THR A 29 4.56 -6.30 -11.72
CA THR A 29 5.25 -7.50 -12.21
C THR A 29 6.52 -7.19 -12.99
N ASP A 30 6.62 -5.98 -13.53
CA ASP A 30 7.81 -5.55 -14.27
C ASP A 30 8.95 -5.09 -13.35
N GLN A 31 8.70 -5.01 -12.06
CA GLN A 31 9.74 -4.63 -11.11
C GLN A 31 10.50 -5.85 -10.65
N SER A 32 11.82 -5.72 -10.50
CA SER A 32 12.67 -6.86 -10.17
C SER A 32 12.87 -7.07 -8.68
N ASP A 33 12.67 -6.03 -7.87
CA ASP A 33 12.93 -6.10 -6.43
C ASP A 33 11.64 -5.81 -5.67
N VAL A 34 10.76 -6.82 -5.63
CA VAL A 34 9.45 -6.70 -4.99
C VAL A 34 9.37 -7.68 -3.84
N ARG A 35 8.99 -7.19 -2.66
CA ARG A 35 8.79 -8.03 -1.48
C ARG A 35 7.49 -7.64 -0.77
N GLU A 36 6.97 -8.57 -0.02
CA GLU A 36 5.77 -8.36 0.77
C GLU A 36 6.15 -8.53 2.24
N VAL A 37 5.85 -7.55 3.08
CA VAL A 37 6.17 -7.62 4.52
C VAL A 37 4.99 -7.13 5.33
N SER A 38 4.90 -7.58 6.60
CA SER A 38 3.91 -7.06 7.54
C SER A 38 4.40 -5.72 8.08
N MET A 39 3.55 -4.70 8.01
CA MET A 39 3.95 -3.36 8.42
C MET A 39 2.70 -2.52 8.65
N PHE A 40 2.71 -1.70 9.68
CA PHE A 40 1.61 -0.76 9.98
C PHE A 40 0.25 -1.45 10.13
N GLY A 41 0.25 -2.67 10.65
CA GLY A 41 -0.99 -3.42 10.83
C GLY A 41 -1.56 -4.01 9.55
N GLY A 42 -0.83 -3.92 8.44
CA GLY A 42 -1.25 -4.44 7.16
C GLY A 42 -0.14 -5.20 6.48
N ARG A 43 -0.31 -5.43 5.17
CA ARG A 43 0.71 -6.10 4.36
C ARG A 43 1.24 -5.09 3.36
N ALA A 44 2.50 -4.76 3.50
CA ALA A 44 3.15 -3.77 2.65
C ALA A 44 3.82 -4.43 1.45
N ILE A 45 3.78 -3.74 0.32
CA ILE A 45 4.54 -4.13 -0.87
C ILE A 45 5.76 -3.22 -0.93
N MET A 46 6.93 -3.85 -0.93
CA MET A 46 8.20 -3.14 -0.99
C MET A 46 8.78 -3.25 -2.38
N VAL A 47 9.23 -2.14 -2.92
CA VAL A 47 9.93 -2.12 -4.20
C VAL A 47 11.22 -1.34 -3.97
N ASN A 48 12.34 -1.90 -4.38
CA ASN A 48 13.66 -1.28 -4.18
C ASN A 48 13.91 -0.98 -2.70
N ASP A 49 13.48 -1.90 -1.83
CA ASP A 49 13.63 -1.82 -0.38
C ASP A 49 12.84 -0.69 0.28
N LYS A 50 11.84 -0.14 -0.42
CA LYS A 50 11.00 0.93 0.12
C LYS A 50 9.54 0.56 -0.07
N MET A 51 8.72 0.88 0.93
CA MET A 51 7.29 0.61 0.82
C MET A 51 6.66 1.53 -0.22
N ILE A 52 5.88 0.94 -1.11
CA ILE A 52 5.07 1.75 -2.02
C ILE A 52 3.63 1.85 -1.52
N VAL A 53 3.05 0.74 -1.13
CA VAL A 53 1.68 0.68 -0.63
C VAL A 53 1.58 -0.39 0.44
N SER A 54 0.53 -0.31 1.26
CA SER A 54 0.22 -1.34 2.24
C SER A 54 -1.28 -1.61 2.22
N ALA A 55 -1.66 -2.88 2.17
CA ALA A 55 -3.05 -3.29 2.19
C ALA A 55 -3.49 -3.52 3.63
N GLY A 56 -4.48 -2.75 4.09
CA GLY A 56 -5.05 -2.92 5.42
C GLY A 56 -6.03 -4.08 5.47
N LYS A 57 -6.45 -4.43 6.67
CA LYS A 57 -7.35 -5.58 6.86
C LYS A 57 -8.72 -5.39 6.21
N ALA A 58 -9.17 -4.14 6.10
CA ALA A 58 -10.43 -3.82 5.44
C ALA A 58 -10.25 -3.59 3.94
N ALA A 59 -9.09 -3.94 3.41
CA ALA A 59 -8.74 -3.74 1.99
C ALA A 59 -8.64 -2.27 1.62
N ASP A 60 -8.38 -1.43 2.60
CA ASP A 60 -8.00 -0.04 2.35
C ASP A 60 -6.51 0.00 1.99
N LEU A 61 -6.10 1.08 1.39
CA LEU A 61 -4.73 1.18 0.87
C LEU A 61 -4.00 2.33 1.55
N LEU A 62 -2.82 2.06 2.08
CA LEU A 62 -1.90 3.09 2.52
C LEU A 62 -0.90 3.30 1.39
N VAL A 63 -0.73 4.55 0.95
CA VAL A 63 0.08 4.87 -0.22
C VAL A 63 1.18 5.84 0.17
N ARG A 64 2.39 5.55 -0.24
CA ARG A 64 3.53 6.44 -0.03
C ARG A 64 3.79 7.21 -1.32
N VAL A 65 3.56 8.52 -1.28
CA VAL A 65 3.71 9.38 -2.45
C VAL A 65 4.68 10.52 -2.15
N ASP A 66 5.01 11.29 -3.17
CA ASP A 66 5.83 12.48 -3.01
C ASP A 66 5.09 13.48 -2.12
N ALA A 67 5.78 14.01 -1.11
CA ALA A 67 5.19 14.99 -0.21
C ALA A 67 4.69 16.23 -0.95
N ASP A 68 5.33 16.59 -2.05
CA ASP A 68 4.91 17.74 -2.85
C ASP A 68 3.59 17.50 -3.56
N GLN A 69 3.19 16.23 -3.73
CA GLN A 69 1.94 15.87 -4.37
C GLN A 69 0.83 15.61 -3.36
N HIS A 70 1.16 15.67 -2.08
CA HIS A 70 0.25 15.24 -1.02
C HIS A 70 -1.10 15.96 -1.06
N ASP A 71 -1.06 17.29 -1.07
CA ASP A 71 -2.30 18.07 -1.03
C ASP A 71 -3.16 17.86 -2.26
N ALA A 72 -2.54 17.77 -3.43
CA ALA A 72 -3.28 17.52 -4.66
C ALA A 72 -3.93 16.14 -4.64
N LEU A 73 -3.20 15.14 -4.15
CA LEU A 73 -3.71 13.77 -4.11
C LEU A 73 -4.79 13.58 -3.06
N LEU A 74 -4.79 14.38 -2.00
CA LEU A 74 -5.85 14.31 -1.00
C LEU A 74 -7.22 14.67 -1.54
N SER A 75 -7.28 15.38 -2.67
CA SER A 75 -8.57 15.69 -3.29
C SER A 75 -9.15 14.55 -4.11
N GLU A 76 -8.40 13.46 -4.29
CA GLU A 76 -8.92 12.31 -5.02
C GLU A 76 -9.99 11.59 -4.22
N PRO A 77 -10.99 10.99 -4.89
CA PRO A 77 -12.05 10.30 -4.17
C PRO A 77 -11.52 9.21 -3.25
N GLY A 78 -12.00 9.19 -2.02
CA GLY A 78 -11.61 8.18 -1.04
C GLY A 78 -10.28 8.41 -0.36
N ALA A 79 -9.55 9.47 -0.72
CA ALA A 79 -8.24 9.76 -0.14
C ALA A 79 -8.39 10.52 1.16
N ALA A 80 -7.52 10.20 2.13
CA ALA A 80 -7.50 10.89 3.42
C ALA A 80 -6.09 10.86 3.97
N GLN A 81 -5.81 11.77 4.88
CA GLN A 81 -4.53 11.80 5.58
C GLN A 81 -4.34 10.50 6.35
N ALA A 82 -3.22 9.83 6.15
CA ALA A 82 -2.93 8.59 6.86
C ALA A 82 -2.62 8.88 8.33
N GLU A 83 -3.02 7.94 9.19
CA GLU A 83 -2.78 8.04 10.62
C GLU A 83 -2.13 6.76 11.12
N MET A 84 -1.24 6.92 12.09
CA MET A 84 -0.57 5.83 12.74
C MET A 84 -1.18 5.70 14.13
N GLY A 85 -2.24 4.89 14.24
CA GLY A 85 -3.01 4.82 15.46
C GLY A 85 -3.94 6.01 15.57
N ALA A 86 -4.71 6.08 16.63
CA ALA A 86 -5.78 7.07 16.77
C ALA A 86 -5.20 8.48 16.87
N GLY A 87 -5.56 9.31 15.93
CA GLY A 87 -5.25 10.74 15.98
C GLY A 87 -3.82 11.12 15.68
N ARG A 88 -2.98 10.18 15.27
CA ARG A 88 -1.58 10.48 14.99
C ARG A 88 -1.33 10.47 13.48
N ARG A 89 -1.18 11.64 12.93
CA ARG A 89 -0.96 11.79 11.48
C ARG A 89 0.43 11.34 11.09
N MET A 90 0.52 10.68 9.94
CA MET A 90 1.79 10.18 9.44
C MET A 90 2.62 11.24 8.70
N GLY A 91 2.03 12.37 8.39
CA GLY A 91 2.75 13.43 7.72
C GLY A 91 2.54 13.45 6.21
N PRO A 92 3.11 14.46 5.52
CA PRO A 92 2.94 14.56 4.07
C PRO A 92 3.55 13.37 3.34
N GLY A 93 2.87 12.93 2.29
CA GLY A 93 3.33 11.81 1.51
C GLY A 93 2.75 10.49 1.95
N TRP A 94 1.91 10.48 2.98
CA TRP A 94 1.26 9.27 3.48
C TRP A 94 -0.25 9.46 3.38
N ILE A 95 -0.89 8.69 2.51
CA ILE A 95 -2.31 8.85 2.21
C ILE A 95 -2.99 7.49 2.33
N THR A 96 -4.18 7.45 2.95
CA THR A 96 -5.02 6.26 2.91
C THR A 96 -6.10 6.43 1.88
N VAL A 97 -6.46 5.35 1.20
CA VAL A 97 -7.52 5.35 0.20
C VAL A 97 -8.49 4.24 0.57
N SER A 98 -9.78 4.57 0.57
CA SER A 98 -10.81 3.60 0.97
C SER A 98 -10.89 2.45 -0.02
N SER A 99 -11.32 1.29 0.47
CA SER A 99 -11.49 0.11 -0.38
C SER A 99 -12.47 0.36 -1.51
N GLU A 100 -13.49 1.18 -1.27
CA GLU A 100 -14.48 1.50 -2.28
C GLU A 100 -13.87 2.28 -3.44
N ALA A 101 -12.96 3.20 -3.12
CA ALA A 101 -12.32 4.03 -4.15
C ALA A 101 -11.38 3.22 -5.03
N ILE A 102 -10.78 2.17 -4.49
CA ILE A 102 -9.84 1.33 -5.25
C ILE A 102 -10.45 0.02 -5.73
N ALA A 103 -11.77 -0.13 -5.62
CA ALA A 103 -12.45 -1.29 -6.19
C ALA A 103 -12.30 -1.32 -7.70
N ASP A 104 -12.24 -0.16 -8.34
CA ASP A 104 -11.98 -0.01 -9.76
C ASP A 104 -10.49 -0.17 -10.02
N ASP A 105 -10.13 -1.00 -10.98
CA ASP A 105 -8.72 -1.26 -11.29
C ASP A 105 -7.99 -0.02 -11.78
N GLU A 106 -8.67 0.87 -12.47
CA GLU A 106 -8.06 2.12 -12.93
C GLU A 106 -7.66 3.00 -11.75
N CYS A 107 -8.50 3.07 -10.73
CA CYS A 107 -8.21 3.86 -9.55
C CYS A 107 -7.06 3.24 -8.75
N LEU A 108 -7.05 1.92 -8.62
CA LEU A 108 -5.94 1.25 -7.94
C LEU A 108 -4.64 1.50 -8.71
N SER A 109 -4.68 1.38 -10.02
CA SER A 109 -3.51 1.61 -10.86
C SER A 109 -2.99 3.04 -10.70
N PHE A 110 -3.90 4.01 -10.63
CA PHE A 110 -3.54 5.41 -10.41
C PHE A 110 -2.69 5.57 -9.15
N TRP A 111 -3.14 4.96 -8.04
CA TRP A 111 -2.45 5.09 -6.77
C TRP A 111 -1.13 4.34 -6.74
N VAL A 112 -1.09 3.16 -7.34
CA VAL A 112 0.16 2.40 -7.43
C VAL A 112 1.16 3.15 -8.30
N ASP A 113 0.71 3.74 -9.41
CA ASP A 113 1.58 4.53 -10.28
C ASP A 113 2.13 5.76 -9.55
N ALA A 114 1.30 6.43 -8.75
CA ALA A 114 1.77 7.58 -7.97
C ALA A 114 2.86 7.15 -7.00
N ALA A 115 2.67 6.02 -6.33
CA ALA A 115 3.67 5.49 -5.40
C ALA A 115 4.95 5.09 -6.13
N MET A 116 4.81 4.45 -7.29
CA MET A 116 5.99 4.01 -8.07
C MET A 116 6.77 5.20 -8.62
N SER A 117 6.08 6.26 -9.02
CA SER A 117 6.74 7.47 -9.48
C SER A 117 7.67 8.03 -8.40
N TYR A 118 7.17 8.09 -7.17
CA TYR A 118 7.96 8.54 -6.05
C TYR A 118 9.09 7.56 -5.75
N ASN A 119 8.79 6.27 -5.77
CA ASN A 119 9.77 5.23 -5.48
C ASN A 119 10.96 5.30 -6.44
N LYS A 120 10.67 5.46 -7.73
CA LYS A 120 11.73 5.55 -8.73
C LYS A 120 12.57 6.80 -8.56
N ALA A 121 11.94 7.92 -8.22
CA ALA A 121 12.67 9.17 -8.01
C ALA A 121 13.62 9.07 -6.82
N VAL A 122 13.13 8.51 -5.70
CA VAL A 122 13.95 8.37 -4.50
C VAL A 122 15.07 7.35 -4.73
N THR A 123 14.77 6.25 -5.39
CA THR A 123 15.76 5.22 -5.66
C THR A 123 16.88 5.77 -6.55
N ARG A 124 16.50 6.52 -7.58
CA ARG A 124 17.48 7.14 -8.47
C ARG A 124 18.36 8.13 -7.73
N ALA A 125 17.75 8.94 -6.86
CA ALA A 125 18.51 9.93 -6.09
C ALA A 125 19.54 9.24 -5.17
N ASN A 126 19.17 8.09 -4.60
CA ASN A 126 20.04 7.37 -3.69
C ASN A 126 21.19 6.64 -4.39
N GLN A 127 21.12 6.50 -5.70
CA GLN A 127 22.15 5.82 -6.46
C GLN A 127 23.31 6.74 -6.85
N ASN A 128 23.18 8.01 -6.57
CA ASN A 128 24.25 8.97 -6.93
C ASN A 128 25.26 9.15 -5.79
#